data_dec60f9b5387895db6691159da36670c
#
_entry.id   dec60f9b5387895db6691159da36670c
#
_cell.length_a   1.000
_cell.length_b   1.000
_cell.length_c   1.000
_cell.angle_alpha   90.00
_cell.angle_beta   90.00
_cell.angle_gamma   90.00
#
_symmetry.space_group_name_H-M   'P 1'
#
loop_
_entity.id
_entity.type
_entity.pdbx_description
1 polymer ?
#
loop_
_entity_poly.entity_id
_entity_poly.type
_entity_poly.pdbx_seq_one_letter_code
_entity_poly.pdbx_strand_id
1 'polypeptide(L)'
;MFVDTALRELEAKGRPIRVGMIGAGATGRAIALQLATPAPGILLAAISNRTPEHAERAFREAGIKTWTRASSAREAQAAIERGTPVLTDDSSVLTSCDAIDILIEVTGTVDAAARVVLDAFDHGKHVVLVNAELDSLIGPILKVKADRAGVVLTHTDGDEPGVAMTLLRYLRSTGLRPVAAGNIKGMVDHYRNPDTQRAFAEKYDQDVRKVTSFADSTKLSMEATVLANATGFHAGRRGMYGPACQDVREMADLLPAAQMLETGLVDYALGAAPHTGAFVIVHEESPLKKAQLAYYKLGNGPFYVFYTPFHLPHIQIASTIGRAVIHRDATVAPLAGPVCEVVAVAKRSLKAGERLDGIGGFCTYGLIENAAAARAEAALPIGLSEGCVLRRDISKDEVVSFEAVEAHADGVVEKLWREQNEKWPAAAQASRAASVQAAPAGKIQ
;
A
#
# COMPACT_ATOMS: atom_id res chain seq x y z
N MET A 1 -13.81 2.02 12.66
CA MET A 1 -14.73 3.18 12.77
C MET A 1 -15.72 3.08 11.63
N PHE A 2 -17.00 3.17 11.93
CA PHE A 2 -18.03 3.14 10.92
C PHE A 2 -18.32 4.55 10.43
N VAL A 3 -18.36 4.74 9.13
CA VAL A 3 -18.57 6.07 8.50
C VAL A 3 -19.94 6.18 7.82
N ASP A 4 -20.70 5.09 7.78
CA ASP A 4 -21.96 4.99 7.04
C ASP A 4 -23.01 6.01 7.48
N THR A 5 -23.14 6.26 8.78
CA THR A 5 -24.08 7.27 9.30
C THR A 5 -23.69 8.68 8.86
N ALA A 6 -22.40 9.03 9.00
CA ALA A 6 -21.93 10.35 8.61
C ALA A 6 -22.00 10.59 7.08
N LEU A 7 -21.77 9.55 6.28
CA LEU A 7 -21.95 9.63 4.83
C LEU A 7 -23.43 9.87 4.45
N ARG A 8 -24.37 9.17 5.08
CA ARG A 8 -25.83 9.43 4.89
C ARG A 8 -26.25 10.84 5.28
N GLU A 9 -25.65 11.37 6.35
CA GLU A 9 -25.91 12.77 6.73
C GLU A 9 -25.39 13.76 5.69
N LEU A 10 -24.22 13.50 5.09
CA LEU A 10 -23.69 14.34 4.02
C LEU A 10 -24.59 14.30 2.78
N GLU A 11 -25.09 13.12 2.41
CA GLU A 11 -26.03 12.97 1.30
C GLU A 11 -27.35 13.73 1.58
N ALA A 12 -27.93 13.55 2.76
CA ALA A 12 -29.17 14.24 3.16
C ALA A 12 -29.02 15.78 3.15
N LYS A 13 -27.81 16.28 3.39
CA LYS A 13 -27.48 17.71 3.32
C LYS A 13 -27.15 18.19 1.90
N GLY A 14 -27.19 17.31 0.90
CA GLY A 14 -26.79 17.64 -0.48
C GLY A 14 -25.29 18.00 -0.62
N ARG A 15 -24.44 17.49 0.26
CA ARG A 15 -23.00 17.78 0.32
C ARG A 15 -22.17 16.49 0.27
N PRO A 16 -22.30 15.66 -0.78
CA PRO A 16 -21.50 14.46 -0.90
C PRO A 16 -20.02 14.80 -1.03
N ILE A 17 -19.15 13.91 -0.57
CA ILE A 17 -17.70 13.99 -0.80
C ILE A 17 -17.44 13.80 -2.30
N ARG A 18 -16.76 14.75 -2.93
CA ARG A 18 -16.45 14.76 -4.35
C ARG A 18 -15.06 14.17 -4.58
N VAL A 19 -15.02 13.07 -5.29
CA VAL A 19 -13.81 12.27 -5.51
C VAL A 19 -13.29 12.51 -6.92
N GLY A 20 -12.01 12.87 -7.03
CA GLY A 20 -11.22 12.77 -8.26
C GLY A 20 -10.41 11.49 -8.27
N MET A 21 -10.35 10.80 -9.39
CA MET A 21 -9.56 9.57 -9.55
C MET A 21 -8.51 9.76 -10.64
N ILE A 22 -7.27 9.35 -10.34
CA ILE A 22 -6.15 9.44 -11.26
C ILE A 22 -5.67 8.04 -11.58
N GLY A 23 -5.91 7.62 -12.82
CA GLY A 23 -5.72 6.27 -13.32
C GLY A 23 -7.04 5.54 -13.58
N ALA A 24 -7.14 4.87 -14.73
CA ALA A 24 -8.32 4.14 -15.19
C ALA A 24 -7.97 2.73 -15.73
N GLY A 25 -6.97 2.09 -15.12
CA GLY A 25 -6.65 0.68 -15.34
C GLY A 25 -7.72 -0.26 -14.75
N ALA A 26 -7.47 -1.56 -14.68
CA ALA A 26 -8.43 -2.54 -14.16
C ALA A 26 -8.95 -2.17 -12.77
N THR A 27 -8.07 -1.85 -11.82
CA THR A 27 -8.47 -1.44 -10.46
C THR A 27 -9.22 -0.10 -10.47
N GLY A 28 -8.78 0.88 -11.27
CA GLY A 28 -9.48 2.17 -11.40
C GLY A 28 -10.90 2.00 -11.96
N ARG A 29 -11.12 1.12 -12.94
CA ARG A 29 -12.47 0.79 -13.44
C ARG A 29 -13.36 0.17 -12.37
N ALA A 30 -12.81 -0.77 -11.58
CA ALA A 30 -13.54 -1.37 -10.47
C ALA A 30 -13.90 -0.34 -9.38
N ILE A 31 -13.01 0.60 -9.07
CA ILE A 31 -13.28 1.71 -8.15
C ILE A 31 -14.35 2.65 -8.74
N ALA A 32 -14.26 3.00 -10.01
CA ALA A 32 -15.28 3.83 -10.67
C ALA A 32 -16.68 3.20 -10.59
N LEU A 33 -16.78 1.88 -10.88
CA LEU A 33 -18.01 1.13 -10.74
C LEU A 33 -18.53 1.15 -9.29
N GLN A 34 -17.65 0.95 -8.31
CA GLN A 34 -18.02 0.97 -6.89
C GLN A 34 -18.53 2.35 -6.44
N LEU A 35 -17.89 3.41 -6.88
CA LEU A 35 -18.30 4.79 -6.53
C LEU A 35 -19.56 5.24 -7.28
N ALA A 36 -19.87 4.65 -8.43
CA ALA A 36 -21.13 4.88 -9.14
C ALA A 36 -22.28 4.01 -8.61
N THR A 37 -22.00 2.96 -7.85
CA THR A 37 -23.00 2.21 -7.09
C THR A 37 -23.51 3.11 -5.97
N PRO A 38 -24.82 3.09 -5.62
CA PRO A 38 -25.35 3.98 -4.59
C PRO A 38 -24.68 3.78 -3.22
N ALA A 39 -23.52 4.36 -3.03
CA ALA A 39 -22.88 4.54 -1.74
C ALA A 39 -23.26 5.95 -1.27
N PRO A 40 -24.01 6.11 -0.17
CA PRO A 40 -24.48 7.42 0.23
C PRO A 40 -23.31 8.37 0.49
N GLY A 41 -23.49 9.64 0.15
CA GLY A 41 -22.60 10.72 0.53
C GLY A 41 -21.23 10.75 -0.18
N ILE A 42 -21.02 9.97 -1.24
CA ILE A 42 -19.80 10.00 -2.06
C ILE A 42 -20.18 10.11 -3.53
N LEU A 43 -19.43 10.93 -4.29
CA LEU A 43 -19.64 11.17 -5.71
C LEU A 43 -18.32 11.05 -6.45
N LEU A 44 -18.25 10.17 -7.46
CA LEU A 44 -17.16 10.18 -8.44
C LEU A 44 -17.33 11.42 -9.34
N ALA A 45 -16.59 12.46 -9.03
CA ALA A 45 -16.71 13.75 -9.71
C ALA A 45 -15.86 13.85 -10.97
N ALA A 46 -14.70 13.16 -10.99
CA ALA A 46 -13.81 13.26 -12.14
C ALA A 46 -12.86 12.04 -12.25
N ILE A 47 -12.45 11.75 -13.50
CA ILE A 47 -11.36 10.80 -13.79
C ILE A 47 -10.31 11.49 -14.65
N SER A 48 -9.04 11.42 -14.25
CA SER A 48 -7.90 11.74 -15.10
C SER A 48 -7.18 10.48 -15.54
N ASN A 49 -6.91 10.37 -16.84
CA ASN A 49 -6.07 9.29 -17.38
C ASN A 49 -5.36 9.75 -18.64
N ARG A 50 -4.04 9.53 -18.70
CA ARG A 50 -3.18 9.91 -19.84
C ARG A 50 -3.72 9.45 -21.20
N THR A 51 -4.44 8.33 -21.22
CA THR A 51 -5.18 7.82 -22.37
C THR A 51 -6.67 8.02 -22.10
N PRO A 52 -7.32 9.04 -22.66
CA PRO A 52 -8.71 9.40 -22.36
C PRO A 52 -9.71 8.26 -22.54
N GLU A 53 -9.49 7.39 -23.53
CA GLU A 53 -10.34 6.24 -23.84
C GLU A 53 -10.48 5.27 -22.66
N HIS A 54 -9.44 5.14 -21.82
CA HIS A 54 -9.52 4.32 -20.61
C HIS A 54 -10.44 4.96 -19.57
N ALA A 55 -10.42 6.27 -19.40
CA ALA A 55 -11.33 6.97 -18.51
C ALA A 55 -12.79 6.92 -19.04
N GLU A 56 -12.99 7.07 -20.36
CA GLU A 56 -14.30 6.87 -20.97
C GLU A 56 -14.83 5.45 -20.75
N ARG A 57 -13.95 4.45 -20.88
CA ARG A 57 -14.28 3.06 -20.59
C ARG A 57 -14.70 2.89 -19.13
N ALA A 58 -13.96 3.48 -18.19
CA ALA A 58 -14.28 3.44 -16.77
C ALA A 58 -15.67 4.04 -16.48
N PHE A 59 -16.00 5.19 -17.06
CA PHE A 59 -17.33 5.78 -16.93
C PHE A 59 -18.42 4.89 -17.52
N ARG A 60 -18.23 4.35 -18.73
CA ARG A 60 -19.23 3.47 -19.37
C ARG A 60 -19.48 2.20 -18.56
N GLU A 61 -18.42 1.52 -18.09
CA GLU A 61 -18.52 0.32 -17.26
C GLU A 61 -19.18 0.62 -15.90
N ALA A 62 -18.99 1.82 -15.36
CA ALA A 62 -19.65 2.30 -14.16
C ALA A 62 -21.13 2.73 -14.39
N GLY A 63 -21.65 2.65 -15.62
CA GLY A 63 -23.02 3.05 -15.95
C GLY A 63 -23.23 4.57 -16.07
N ILE A 64 -22.16 5.37 -16.04
CA ILE A 64 -22.20 6.81 -16.25
C ILE A 64 -22.28 7.08 -17.74
N LYS A 65 -23.37 7.72 -18.18
CA LYS A 65 -23.69 7.92 -19.62
C LYS A 65 -23.20 9.26 -20.17
N THR A 66 -23.02 10.25 -19.29
CA THR A 66 -22.66 11.63 -19.71
C THR A 66 -21.50 12.15 -18.85
N TRP A 67 -20.54 12.76 -19.47
CA TRP A 67 -19.41 13.45 -18.85
C TRP A 67 -18.96 14.61 -19.73
N THR A 68 -18.17 15.51 -19.18
CA THR A 68 -17.56 16.64 -19.88
C THR A 68 -16.04 16.46 -19.92
N ARG A 69 -15.41 16.68 -21.05
CA ARG A 69 -13.96 16.85 -21.11
C ARG A 69 -13.60 18.25 -20.62
N ALA A 70 -12.61 18.34 -19.74
CA ALA A 70 -12.10 19.61 -19.25
C ALA A 70 -10.58 19.69 -19.46
N SER A 71 -10.10 20.85 -19.87
CA SER A 71 -8.69 21.18 -20.08
C SER A 71 -8.14 22.15 -19.02
N SER A 72 -9.00 22.59 -18.09
CA SER A 72 -8.62 23.48 -16.99
C SER A 72 -9.44 23.18 -15.72
N ALA A 73 -8.87 23.52 -14.56
CA ALA A 73 -9.57 23.39 -13.28
C ALA A 73 -10.89 24.19 -13.24
N ARG A 74 -10.93 25.36 -13.88
CA ARG A 74 -12.15 26.19 -13.98
C ARG A 74 -13.27 25.49 -14.75
N GLU A 75 -12.93 24.85 -15.88
CA GLU A 75 -13.91 24.05 -16.65
C GLU A 75 -14.39 22.86 -15.85
N ALA A 76 -13.44 22.14 -15.20
CA ALA A 76 -13.75 21.00 -14.35
C ALA A 76 -14.70 21.39 -13.20
N GLN A 77 -14.37 22.46 -12.49
CA GLN A 77 -15.19 22.97 -11.38
C GLN A 77 -16.60 23.32 -11.87
N ALA A 78 -16.73 24.07 -12.94
CA ALA A 78 -18.04 24.46 -13.48
C ALA A 78 -18.88 23.26 -13.92
N ALA A 79 -18.27 22.18 -14.43
CA ALA A 79 -18.97 20.95 -14.80
C ALA A 79 -19.42 20.17 -13.55
N ILE A 80 -18.53 19.99 -12.57
CA ILE A 80 -18.81 19.28 -11.31
C ILE A 80 -19.92 19.97 -10.53
N GLU A 81 -19.91 21.29 -10.44
CA GLU A 81 -20.96 22.08 -9.76
C GLU A 81 -22.33 21.94 -10.43
N ARG A 82 -22.37 21.68 -11.74
CA ARG A 82 -23.61 21.34 -12.46
C ARG A 82 -24.01 19.87 -12.35
N GLY A 83 -23.26 19.05 -11.58
CA GLY A 83 -23.52 17.62 -11.41
C GLY A 83 -23.07 16.76 -12.59
N THR A 84 -22.16 17.25 -13.44
CA THR A 84 -21.64 16.51 -14.59
C THR A 84 -20.21 16.03 -14.27
N PRO A 85 -19.95 14.70 -14.31
CA PRO A 85 -18.62 14.16 -14.14
C PRO A 85 -17.64 14.64 -15.20
N VAL A 86 -16.37 14.75 -14.82
CA VAL A 86 -15.31 15.30 -15.67
C VAL A 86 -14.33 14.23 -16.10
N LEU A 87 -13.89 14.31 -17.35
CA LEU A 87 -12.78 13.55 -17.89
C LEU A 87 -11.67 14.53 -18.32
N THR A 88 -10.42 14.20 -17.97
CA THR A 88 -9.24 14.95 -18.43
C THR A 88 -8.06 14.00 -18.65
N ASP A 89 -7.12 14.38 -19.50
CA ASP A 89 -5.82 13.71 -19.68
C ASP A 89 -4.69 14.38 -18.87
N ASP A 90 -4.97 15.51 -18.26
CA ASP A 90 -4.05 16.25 -17.39
C ASP A 90 -4.49 16.14 -15.92
N SER A 91 -3.70 15.47 -15.10
CA SER A 91 -3.97 15.32 -13.67
C SER A 91 -3.96 16.64 -12.90
N SER A 92 -3.23 17.66 -13.38
CA SER A 92 -3.17 18.99 -12.75
C SER A 92 -4.53 19.69 -12.73
N VAL A 93 -5.40 19.38 -13.68
CA VAL A 93 -6.80 19.83 -13.71
C VAL A 93 -7.57 19.36 -12.48
N LEU A 94 -7.32 18.13 -12.01
CA LEU A 94 -8.01 17.58 -10.85
C LEU A 94 -7.37 18.01 -9.53
N THR A 95 -6.03 18.07 -9.46
CA THR A 95 -5.33 18.48 -8.24
C THR A 95 -5.66 19.92 -7.86
N SER A 96 -5.77 20.82 -8.85
CA SER A 96 -6.07 22.24 -8.65
C SER A 96 -7.57 22.61 -8.68
N CYS A 97 -8.48 21.63 -8.83
CA CYS A 97 -9.93 21.88 -8.86
C CYS A 97 -10.51 21.96 -7.44
N ASP A 98 -11.01 23.12 -7.02
CA ASP A 98 -11.58 23.31 -5.68
C ASP A 98 -12.86 22.49 -5.42
N ALA A 99 -13.56 22.08 -6.48
CA ALA A 99 -14.73 21.22 -6.35
C ALA A 99 -14.40 19.76 -6.01
N ILE A 100 -13.14 19.36 -5.88
CA ILE A 100 -12.70 18.02 -5.50
C ILE A 100 -12.18 18.04 -4.06
N ASP A 101 -12.71 17.16 -3.20
CA ASP A 101 -12.36 17.06 -1.78
C ASP A 101 -11.17 16.11 -1.55
N ILE A 102 -11.09 15.03 -2.33
CA ILE A 102 -10.10 13.96 -2.17
C ILE A 102 -9.74 13.35 -3.52
N LEU A 103 -8.49 12.95 -3.65
CA LEU A 103 -7.98 12.25 -4.84
C LEU A 103 -7.66 10.79 -4.52
N ILE A 104 -7.98 9.90 -5.46
CA ILE A 104 -7.53 8.51 -5.47
C ILE A 104 -6.43 8.37 -6.51
N GLU A 105 -5.23 8.02 -6.09
CA GLU A 105 -4.12 7.68 -6.97
C GLU A 105 -4.09 6.17 -7.18
N VAL A 106 -4.34 5.71 -8.42
CA VAL A 106 -4.49 4.28 -8.78
C VAL A 106 -3.76 3.93 -10.09
N THR A 107 -2.72 4.69 -10.42
CA THR A 107 -1.96 4.46 -11.67
C THR A 107 -1.05 3.23 -11.59
N GLY A 108 -0.52 2.93 -10.40
CA GLY A 108 0.51 1.92 -10.18
C GLY A 108 1.86 2.30 -10.83
N THR A 109 2.07 3.59 -11.11
CA THR A 109 3.36 4.14 -11.51
C THR A 109 4.07 4.74 -10.30
N VAL A 110 5.36 4.99 -10.38
CA VAL A 110 6.13 5.53 -9.26
C VAL A 110 6.41 7.03 -9.47
N ASP A 111 7.17 7.42 -10.49
CA ASP A 111 7.58 8.82 -10.68
C ASP A 111 6.41 9.76 -11.05
N ALA A 112 5.53 9.33 -11.95
CA ALA A 112 4.36 10.13 -12.32
C ALA A 112 3.39 10.30 -11.14
N ALA A 113 3.15 9.23 -10.37
CA ALA A 113 2.31 9.28 -9.19
C ALA A 113 2.88 10.19 -8.10
N ALA A 114 4.21 10.18 -7.88
CA ALA A 114 4.85 11.07 -6.93
C ALA A 114 4.60 12.55 -7.26
N ARG A 115 4.69 12.94 -8.55
CA ARG A 115 4.40 14.32 -9.00
C ARG A 115 2.96 14.71 -8.72
N VAL A 116 2.02 13.82 -9.06
CA VAL A 116 0.59 14.03 -8.81
C VAL A 116 0.29 14.20 -7.33
N VAL A 117 0.87 13.35 -6.49
CA VAL A 117 0.65 13.38 -5.04
C VAL A 117 1.21 14.67 -4.42
N LEU A 118 2.39 15.11 -4.84
CA LEU A 118 2.96 16.38 -4.38
C LEU A 118 2.10 17.57 -4.81
N ASP A 119 1.70 17.61 -6.08
CA ASP A 119 0.83 18.67 -6.60
C ASP A 119 -0.53 18.71 -5.88
N ALA A 120 -1.09 17.52 -5.55
CA ALA A 120 -2.29 17.42 -4.73
C ALA A 120 -2.11 18.03 -3.33
N PHE A 121 -0.97 17.81 -2.69
CA PHE A 121 -0.67 18.39 -1.37
C PHE A 121 -0.54 19.91 -1.44
N ASP A 122 0.13 20.44 -2.48
CA ASP A 122 0.28 21.88 -2.70
C ASP A 122 -1.08 22.59 -2.88
N HIS A 123 -2.10 21.86 -3.38
CA HIS A 123 -3.47 22.33 -3.52
C HIS A 123 -4.41 21.88 -2.38
N GLY A 124 -3.87 21.39 -1.25
CA GLY A 124 -4.65 21.06 -0.07
C GLY A 124 -5.58 19.85 -0.23
N LYS A 125 -5.31 18.92 -1.16
CA LYS A 125 -6.14 17.75 -1.40
C LYS A 125 -5.70 16.57 -0.53
N HIS A 126 -6.68 15.89 0.07
CA HIS A 126 -6.46 14.57 0.66
C HIS A 126 -6.15 13.55 -0.44
N VAL A 127 -5.30 12.57 -0.15
CA VAL A 127 -4.91 11.54 -1.13
C VAL A 127 -5.07 10.13 -0.55
N VAL A 128 -5.76 9.28 -1.29
CA VAL A 128 -5.82 7.83 -1.09
C VAL A 128 -4.90 7.17 -2.11
N LEU A 129 -3.90 6.43 -1.63
CA LEU A 129 -3.04 5.61 -2.47
C LEU A 129 -3.65 4.21 -2.66
N VAL A 130 -3.81 3.82 -3.91
CA VAL A 130 -4.03 2.43 -4.34
C VAL A 130 -2.79 2.03 -5.15
N ASN A 131 -1.63 2.31 -4.57
CA ASN A 131 -0.33 2.25 -5.24
C ASN A 131 0.74 1.92 -4.18
N ALA A 132 0.88 0.64 -3.87
CA ALA A 132 1.88 0.17 -2.91
C ALA A 132 3.31 0.31 -3.46
N GLU A 133 3.46 0.41 -4.77
CA GLU A 133 4.73 0.65 -5.47
C GLU A 133 5.34 2.00 -5.04
N LEU A 134 4.51 3.04 -4.99
CA LEU A 134 4.92 4.36 -4.52
C LEU A 134 5.06 4.41 -2.99
N ASP A 135 4.06 3.89 -2.27
CA ASP A 135 3.97 3.98 -0.81
C ASP A 135 5.12 3.24 -0.12
N SER A 136 5.44 2.02 -0.56
CA SER A 136 6.56 1.25 -0.01
C SER A 136 7.93 1.91 -0.23
N LEU A 137 8.09 2.68 -1.31
CA LEU A 137 9.35 3.31 -1.66
C LEU A 137 9.58 4.66 -0.94
N ILE A 138 8.59 5.54 -1.01
CA ILE A 138 8.70 6.92 -0.51
C ILE A 138 7.53 7.38 0.36
N GLY A 139 6.64 6.46 0.76
CA GLY A 139 5.50 6.78 1.63
C GLY A 139 5.86 7.59 2.87
N PRO A 140 6.93 7.24 3.62
CA PRO A 140 7.35 8.00 4.80
C PRO A 140 7.65 9.49 4.53
N ILE A 141 8.33 9.82 3.44
CA ILE A 141 8.60 11.22 3.13
C ILE A 141 7.36 11.93 2.57
N LEU A 142 6.52 11.23 1.81
CA LEU A 142 5.23 11.77 1.37
C LEU A 142 4.32 12.08 2.55
N LYS A 143 4.31 11.26 3.60
CA LYS A 143 3.55 11.53 4.84
C LYS A 143 4.01 12.82 5.52
N VAL A 144 5.32 13.04 5.60
CA VAL A 144 5.85 14.30 6.15
C VAL A 144 5.39 15.51 5.36
N LYS A 145 5.35 15.39 4.02
CA LYS A 145 4.88 16.48 3.16
C LYS A 145 3.37 16.70 3.29
N ALA A 146 2.58 15.63 3.35
CA ALA A 146 1.14 15.68 3.62
C ALA A 146 0.82 16.37 4.94
N ASP A 147 1.56 16.03 6.02
CA ASP A 147 1.39 16.66 7.33
C ASP A 147 1.70 18.16 7.30
N ARG A 148 2.74 18.57 6.59
CA ARG A 148 3.07 19.99 6.40
C ARG A 148 2.00 20.75 5.64
N ALA A 149 1.38 20.10 4.64
CA ALA A 149 0.25 20.65 3.89
C ALA A 149 -1.09 20.58 4.66
N GLY A 150 -1.12 19.92 5.82
CA GLY A 150 -2.33 19.76 6.62
C GLY A 150 -3.37 18.84 5.96
N VAL A 151 -2.95 17.89 5.11
CA VAL A 151 -3.83 16.96 4.41
C VAL A 151 -3.62 15.52 4.87
N VAL A 152 -4.58 14.64 4.57
CA VAL A 152 -4.47 13.20 4.85
C VAL A 152 -3.85 12.50 3.64
N LEU A 153 -2.78 11.76 3.89
CA LEU A 153 -2.27 10.70 3.01
C LEU A 153 -2.59 9.36 3.64
N THR A 154 -3.26 8.49 2.92
CA THR A 154 -3.59 7.14 3.40
C THR A 154 -3.49 6.11 2.28
N HIS A 155 -3.05 4.90 2.61
CA HIS A 155 -3.29 3.74 1.76
C HIS A 155 -4.76 3.31 1.87
N THR A 156 -5.29 2.61 0.86
CA THR A 156 -6.69 2.16 0.84
C THR A 156 -6.98 1.07 1.87
N ASP A 157 -8.18 1.12 2.44
CA ASP A 157 -8.64 0.17 3.48
C ASP A 157 -8.74 -1.28 2.99
N GLY A 158 -9.11 -1.46 1.74
CA GLY A 158 -9.38 -2.80 1.17
C GLY A 158 -8.17 -3.52 0.60
N ASP A 159 -7.00 -2.90 0.50
CA ASP A 159 -5.75 -3.61 0.17
C ASP A 159 -5.24 -4.36 1.42
N GLU A 160 -4.41 -5.38 1.27
CA GLU A 160 -4.00 -6.21 2.40
C GLU A 160 -3.43 -5.41 3.59
N PRO A 161 -2.54 -4.41 3.40
CA PRO A 161 -2.08 -3.60 4.53
C PRO A 161 -3.20 -2.78 5.18
N GLY A 162 -4.22 -2.35 4.43
CA GLY A 162 -5.39 -1.65 4.94
C GLY A 162 -6.26 -2.55 5.79
N VAL A 163 -6.53 -3.77 5.30
CA VAL A 163 -7.29 -4.79 6.04
C VAL A 163 -6.57 -5.18 7.33
N ALA A 164 -5.24 -5.42 7.26
CA ALA A 164 -4.43 -5.73 8.44
C ALA A 164 -4.45 -4.57 9.45
N MET A 165 -4.27 -3.32 9.01
CA MET A 165 -4.27 -2.14 9.90
C MET A 165 -5.64 -1.87 10.54
N THR A 166 -6.73 -2.06 9.81
CA THR A 166 -8.08 -1.93 10.37
C THR A 166 -8.32 -2.93 11.48
N LEU A 167 -7.94 -4.20 11.26
CA LEU A 167 -8.01 -5.23 12.29
C LEU A 167 -7.06 -4.95 13.46
N LEU A 168 -5.81 -4.57 13.19
CA LEU A 168 -4.80 -4.25 14.20
C LEU A 168 -5.25 -3.08 15.10
N ARG A 169 -5.76 -2.00 14.50
CA ARG A 169 -6.28 -0.84 15.23
C ARG A 169 -7.49 -1.19 16.08
N TYR A 170 -8.39 -2.03 15.57
CA TYR A 170 -9.51 -2.57 16.36
C TYR A 170 -8.99 -3.33 17.58
N LEU A 171 -8.07 -4.28 17.40
CA LEU A 171 -7.51 -5.07 18.50
C LEU A 171 -6.76 -4.22 19.53
N ARG A 172 -5.99 -3.22 19.10
CA ARG A 172 -5.40 -2.24 20.02
C ARG A 172 -6.44 -1.50 20.86
N SER A 173 -7.57 -1.12 20.25
CA SER A 173 -8.64 -0.41 20.96
C SER A 173 -9.35 -1.26 22.02
N THR A 174 -9.24 -2.60 21.93
CA THR A 174 -9.73 -3.54 22.96
C THR A 174 -8.69 -3.83 24.05
N GLY A 175 -7.50 -3.21 23.98
CA GLY A 175 -6.43 -3.41 24.95
C GLY A 175 -5.60 -4.69 24.72
N LEU A 176 -5.75 -5.36 23.56
CA LEU A 176 -4.87 -6.44 23.15
C LEU A 176 -3.58 -5.87 22.53
N ARG A 177 -2.46 -6.59 22.65
CA ARG A 177 -1.16 -6.18 22.12
C ARG A 177 -0.87 -6.91 20.80
N PRO A 178 -1.01 -6.27 19.62
CA PRO A 178 -0.54 -6.83 18.36
C PRO A 178 0.98 -7.00 18.36
N VAL A 179 1.45 -8.15 17.89
CA VAL A 179 2.87 -8.54 17.83
C VAL A 179 3.30 -9.08 16.47
N ALA A 180 2.35 -9.42 15.60
CA ALA A 180 2.62 -9.71 14.19
C ALA A 180 1.39 -9.38 13.36
N ALA A 181 1.60 -9.08 12.07
CA ALA A 181 0.53 -8.87 11.11
C ALA A 181 1.02 -9.19 9.69
N GLY A 182 0.09 -9.50 8.79
CA GLY A 182 0.45 -9.75 7.41
C GLY A 182 -0.64 -10.37 6.56
N ASN A 183 -0.20 -10.89 5.41
CA ASN A 183 -1.06 -11.34 4.32
C ASN A 183 -1.30 -12.85 4.37
N ILE A 184 -2.44 -13.29 3.82
CA ILE A 184 -2.73 -14.70 3.56
C ILE A 184 -2.60 -14.91 2.05
N LYS A 185 -1.63 -15.73 1.62
CA LYS A 185 -1.31 -15.96 0.20
C LYS A 185 -1.46 -17.43 -0.17
N GLY A 186 -2.15 -17.69 -1.29
CA GLY A 186 -2.28 -19.06 -1.81
C GLY A 186 -1.01 -19.57 -2.50
N MET A 187 -0.19 -18.67 -3.06
CA MET A 187 1.01 -19.03 -3.83
C MET A 187 2.00 -17.86 -3.87
N VAL A 188 3.29 -18.19 -3.82
CA VAL A 188 4.42 -17.30 -4.15
C VAL A 188 5.44 -18.08 -4.97
N ASP A 189 5.89 -17.52 -6.10
CA ASP A 189 6.94 -18.11 -6.95
C ASP A 189 7.77 -16.97 -7.56
N HIS A 190 8.95 -16.74 -7.02
CA HIS A 190 9.84 -15.63 -7.37
C HIS A 190 10.21 -15.56 -8.85
N TYR A 191 10.10 -16.67 -9.58
CA TYR A 191 10.54 -16.77 -10.98
C TYR A 191 9.41 -16.57 -12.00
N ARG A 192 8.21 -16.24 -11.55
CA ARG A 192 7.13 -15.81 -12.43
C ARG A 192 7.55 -14.56 -13.21
N ASN A 193 7.17 -14.53 -14.47
CA ASN A 193 7.50 -13.45 -15.40
C ASN A 193 6.30 -13.17 -16.33
N PRO A 194 6.34 -12.13 -17.17
CA PRO A 194 5.23 -11.79 -18.04
C PRO A 194 4.73 -12.95 -18.94
N ASP A 195 5.62 -13.83 -19.40
CA ASP A 195 5.21 -14.96 -20.24
C ASP A 195 4.41 -16.00 -19.44
N THR A 196 4.83 -16.30 -18.22
CA THR A 196 4.15 -17.27 -17.36
C THR A 196 2.80 -16.74 -16.84
N GLN A 197 2.59 -15.43 -16.84
CA GLN A 197 1.39 -14.77 -16.32
C GLN A 197 0.44 -14.25 -17.40
N ARG A 198 0.80 -14.36 -18.69
CA ARG A 198 0.04 -13.82 -19.81
C ARG A 198 -1.41 -14.33 -19.85
N ALA A 199 -1.62 -15.64 -19.78
CA ALA A 199 -2.95 -16.23 -19.84
C ALA A 199 -3.88 -15.77 -18.69
N PHE A 200 -3.32 -15.59 -17.50
CA PHE A 200 -4.08 -15.07 -16.36
C PHE A 200 -4.40 -13.58 -16.55
N ALA A 201 -3.46 -12.79 -17.02
CA ALA A 201 -3.66 -11.37 -17.29
C ALA A 201 -4.75 -11.13 -18.34
N GLU A 202 -4.70 -11.87 -19.44
CA GLU A 202 -5.72 -11.83 -20.51
C GLU A 202 -7.11 -12.22 -20.00
N LYS A 203 -7.20 -13.32 -19.22
CA LYS A 203 -8.48 -13.79 -18.66
C LYS A 203 -9.19 -12.73 -17.82
N TYR A 204 -8.43 -11.92 -17.07
CA TYR A 204 -8.98 -10.95 -16.12
C TYR A 204 -8.82 -9.48 -16.59
N ASP A 205 -8.46 -9.25 -17.86
CA ASP A 205 -8.24 -7.92 -18.45
C ASP A 205 -7.33 -7.03 -17.58
N GLN A 206 -6.17 -7.61 -17.18
CA GLN A 206 -5.19 -6.95 -16.32
C GLN A 206 -3.84 -6.76 -17.03
N ASP A 207 -3.05 -5.82 -16.55
CA ASP A 207 -1.67 -5.64 -16.99
C ASP A 207 -0.81 -6.82 -16.56
N VAL A 208 -0.08 -7.41 -17.52
CA VAL A 208 0.70 -8.63 -17.31
C VAL A 208 1.84 -8.44 -16.31
N ARG A 209 2.46 -7.25 -16.26
CA ARG A 209 3.54 -6.96 -15.29
C ARG A 209 2.99 -6.82 -13.88
N LYS A 210 1.81 -6.20 -13.71
CA LYS A 210 1.11 -6.16 -12.41
C LYS A 210 0.79 -7.56 -11.93
N VAL A 211 0.21 -8.41 -12.78
CA VAL A 211 -0.09 -9.80 -12.44
C VAL A 211 1.19 -10.59 -12.10
N THR A 212 2.29 -10.32 -12.79
CA THR A 212 3.59 -10.92 -12.47
C THR A 212 4.04 -10.51 -11.07
N SER A 213 3.95 -9.23 -10.71
CA SER A 213 4.35 -8.75 -9.37
C SER A 213 3.50 -9.35 -8.22
N PHE A 214 2.25 -9.75 -8.49
CA PHE A 214 1.41 -10.44 -7.52
C PHE A 214 1.90 -11.87 -7.22
N ALA A 215 2.49 -12.52 -8.21
CA ALA A 215 2.93 -13.92 -8.12
C ALA A 215 4.40 -14.07 -7.66
N ASP A 216 5.27 -13.09 -8.00
CA ASP A 216 6.72 -13.19 -7.81
C ASP A 216 7.24 -12.68 -6.46
N SER A 217 6.36 -12.39 -5.51
CA SER A 217 6.59 -11.77 -4.20
C SER A 217 6.76 -10.25 -4.18
N THR A 218 6.92 -9.58 -5.30
CA THR A 218 7.21 -8.14 -5.32
C THR A 218 6.09 -7.33 -4.68
N LYS A 219 4.85 -7.55 -5.10
CA LYS A 219 3.68 -6.85 -4.52
C LYS A 219 3.48 -7.22 -3.05
N LEU A 220 3.63 -8.49 -2.68
CA LEU A 220 3.57 -8.95 -1.30
C LEU A 220 4.60 -8.23 -0.41
N SER A 221 5.84 -8.09 -0.90
CA SER A 221 6.91 -7.37 -0.20
C SER A 221 6.61 -5.88 -0.06
N MET A 222 6.00 -5.24 -1.07
CA MET A 222 5.57 -3.85 -1.00
C MET A 222 4.46 -3.64 0.03
N GLU A 223 3.45 -4.49 0.03
CA GLU A 223 2.34 -4.44 0.99
C GLU A 223 2.82 -4.65 2.43
N ALA A 224 3.72 -5.62 2.64
CA ALA A 224 4.35 -5.85 3.94
C ALA A 224 5.21 -4.65 4.37
N THR A 225 5.90 -3.98 3.45
CA THR A 225 6.65 -2.75 3.71
C THR A 225 5.75 -1.59 4.13
N VAL A 226 4.61 -1.39 3.44
CA VAL A 226 3.59 -0.39 3.82
C VAL A 226 3.11 -0.66 5.26
N LEU A 227 2.83 -1.92 5.59
CA LEU A 227 2.41 -2.32 6.93
C LEU A 227 3.52 -2.13 7.98
N ALA A 228 4.78 -2.48 7.66
CA ALA A 228 5.94 -2.28 8.53
C ALA A 228 6.16 -0.80 8.82
N ASN A 229 6.13 0.04 7.80
CA ASN A 229 6.31 1.49 7.93
C ASN A 229 5.15 2.16 8.71
N ALA A 230 3.96 1.55 8.72
CA ALA A 230 2.82 2.03 9.51
C ALA A 230 2.87 1.59 10.98
N THR A 231 3.35 0.38 11.26
CA THR A 231 3.26 -0.26 12.59
C THR A 231 4.54 -0.16 13.40
N GLY A 232 5.70 -0.05 12.74
CA GLY A 232 7.01 -0.23 13.33
C GLY A 232 7.46 -1.71 13.41
N PHE A 233 6.67 -2.64 12.87
CA PHE A 233 7.04 -4.04 12.81
C PHE A 233 8.14 -4.29 11.76
N HIS A 234 8.98 -5.30 11.99
CA HIS A 234 10.14 -5.61 11.16
C HIS A 234 9.90 -6.89 10.34
N ALA A 235 10.63 -7.03 9.25
CA ALA A 235 10.78 -8.33 8.62
C ALA A 235 11.75 -9.18 9.47
N GLY A 236 11.37 -10.40 9.81
CA GLY A 236 12.21 -11.28 10.63
C GLY A 236 13.47 -11.76 9.90
N ARG A 237 13.43 -11.73 8.57
CA ARG A 237 14.53 -11.94 7.64
C ARG A 237 14.17 -11.33 6.28
N ARG A 238 15.13 -11.17 5.39
CA ARG A 238 14.86 -10.75 4.00
C ARG A 238 13.81 -11.68 3.36
N GLY A 239 12.75 -11.08 2.80
CA GLY A 239 11.63 -11.78 2.17
C GLY A 239 10.63 -12.41 3.13
N MET A 240 10.77 -12.17 4.46
CA MET A 240 9.91 -12.75 5.50
C MET A 240 10.11 -14.27 5.70
N TYR A 241 9.40 -14.88 6.63
CA TYR A 241 9.46 -16.33 6.85
C TYR A 241 8.56 -17.10 5.88
N GLY A 242 7.36 -16.59 5.65
CA GLY A 242 6.37 -17.16 4.76
C GLY A 242 6.08 -18.65 5.05
N PRO A 243 5.79 -19.04 6.30
CA PRO A 243 5.61 -20.44 6.61
C PRO A 243 4.40 -21.01 5.87
N ALA A 244 4.56 -22.23 5.33
CA ALA A 244 3.46 -22.98 4.76
C ALA A 244 2.57 -23.54 5.88
N CYS A 245 1.26 -23.31 5.77
CA CYS A 245 0.28 -23.82 6.73
C CYS A 245 -1.06 -24.08 6.03
N GLN A 246 -1.93 -24.87 6.67
CA GLN A 246 -3.27 -25.16 6.14
C GLN A 246 -4.32 -24.17 6.67
N ASP A 247 -4.13 -23.70 7.89
CA ASP A 247 -5.00 -22.72 8.54
C ASP A 247 -4.18 -21.54 9.04
N VAL A 248 -4.64 -20.33 8.79
CA VAL A 248 -3.94 -19.11 9.22
C VAL A 248 -3.73 -19.04 10.73
N ARG A 249 -4.53 -19.75 11.51
CA ARG A 249 -4.38 -19.79 12.98
C ARG A 249 -3.09 -20.48 13.44
N GLU A 250 -2.48 -21.30 12.60
CA GLU A 250 -1.19 -21.94 12.87
C GLU A 250 -0.03 -20.91 12.93
N MET A 251 -0.22 -19.72 12.36
CA MET A 251 0.81 -18.68 12.33
C MET A 251 1.31 -18.27 13.72
N ALA A 252 0.48 -18.41 14.77
CA ALA A 252 0.87 -18.13 16.15
C ALA A 252 2.03 -19.02 16.65
N ASP A 253 2.09 -20.26 16.15
CA ASP A 253 3.09 -21.25 16.54
C ASP A 253 4.27 -21.33 15.55
N LEU A 254 4.06 -20.84 14.32
CA LEU A 254 5.06 -20.92 13.24
C LEU A 254 6.02 -19.75 13.21
N LEU A 255 5.63 -18.59 13.75
CA LEU A 255 6.51 -17.41 13.79
C LEU A 255 7.36 -17.39 15.08
N PRO A 256 8.60 -16.86 15.03
CA PRO A 256 9.50 -16.79 16.19
C PRO A 256 8.94 -15.92 17.31
N ALA A 257 8.50 -16.52 18.41
CA ALA A 257 7.90 -15.83 19.55
C ALA A 257 8.77 -14.68 20.10
N ALA A 258 10.09 -14.89 20.21
CA ALA A 258 11.02 -13.86 20.70
C ALA A 258 10.99 -12.61 19.81
N GLN A 259 11.06 -12.76 18.49
CA GLN A 259 11.04 -11.61 17.56
C GLN A 259 9.67 -10.91 17.52
N MET A 260 8.57 -11.69 17.60
CA MET A 260 7.22 -11.11 17.74
C MET A 260 7.11 -10.20 18.96
N LEU A 261 7.68 -10.60 20.09
CA LEU A 261 7.63 -9.84 21.34
C LEU A 261 8.58 -8.65 21.34
N GLU A 262 9.72 -8.80 20.71
CA GLU A 262 10.82 -7.81 20.70
C GLU A 262 10.52 -6.64 19.74
N THR A 263 10.32 -6.92 18.46
CA THR A 263 10.16 -5.89 17.41
C THR A 263 8.79 -5.86 16.78
N GLY A 264 7.98 -6.91 16.97
CA GLY A 264 6.85 -7.18 16.12
C GLY A 264 7.29 -7.66 14.73
N LEU A 265 6.44 -8.43 14.05
CA LEU A 265 6.76 -8.99 12.75
C LEU A 265 5.72 -8.64 11.69
N VAL A 266 6.18 -8.31 10.48
CA VAL A 266 5.39 -8.44 9.26
C VAL A 266 5.75 -9.76 8.58
N ASP A 267 4.73 -10.53 8.17
CA ASP A 267 4.94 -11.84 7.52
C ASP A 267 3.73 -12.24 6.66
N TYR A 268 3.76 -13.42 6.07
CA TYR A 268 2.62 -13.97 5.33
C TYR A 268 2.43 -15.47 5.60
N ALA A 269 1.17 -15.90 5.59
CA ALA A 269 0.80 -17.32 5.65
C ALA A 269 0.71 -17.87 4.22
N LEU A 270 1.48 -18.93 3.92
CA LEU A 270 1.50 -19.52 2.58
C LEU A 270 0.61 -20.77 2.52
N GLY A 271 -0.35 -20.77 1.59
CA GLY A 271 -1.23 -21.92 1.35
C GLY A 271 -2.39 -22.07 2.34
N ALA A 272 -2.46 -21.23 3.37
CA ALA A 272 -3.53 -21.26 4.37
C ALA A 272 -4.91 -20.96 3.75
N ALA A 273 -5.94 -21.69 4.17
CA ALA A 273 -7.31 -21.25 3.96
C ALA A 273 -7.56 -19.98 4.81
N PRO A 274 -8.18 -18.96 4.25
CA PRO A 274 -8.96 -18.86 2.99
C PRO A 274 -8.17 -18.47 1.72
N HIS A 275 -6.86 -18.56 1.66
CA HIS A 275 -5.96 -18.23 0.56
C HIS A 275 -5.93 -16.74 0.15
N THR A 276 -6.55 -15.86 0.92
CA THR A 276 -6.62 -14.41 0.71
C THR A 276 -6.97 -13.70 2.01
N GLY A 277 -6.69 -12.40 2.09
CA GLY A 277 -6.99 -11.59 3.26
C GLY A 277 -5.75 -11.28 4.11
N ALA A 278 -6.00 -10.90 5.35
CA ALA A 278 -4.94 -10.49 6.27
C ALA A 278 -5.14 -11.04 7.68
N PHE A 279 -4.06 -11.21 8.42
CA PHE A 279 -4.08 -11.65 9.81
C PHE A 279 -3.32 -10.69 10.74
N VAL A 280 -3.66 -10.76 12.02
CA VAL A 280 -2.95 -10.09 13.12
C VAL A 280 -2.80 -11.08 14.26
N ILE A 281 -1.59 -11.22 14.79
CA ILE A 281 -1.32 -11.98 16.00
C ILE A 281 -1.21 -11.01 17.17
N VAL A 282 -1.94 -11.31 18.24
CA VAL A 282 -1.86 -10.56 19.50
C VAL A 282 -1.25 -11.42 20.59
N HIS A 283 -0.61 -10.79 21.55
CA HIS A 283 -0.06 -11.40 22.75
C HIS A 283 -0.84 -10.94 23.98
N GLU A 284 -1.21 -11.87 24.86
CA GLU A 284 -1.90 -11.62 26.11
C GLU A 284 -1.31 -12.47 27.24
N GLU A 285 -0.88 -11.84 28.33
CA GLU A 285 -0.27 -12.52 29.47
C GLU A 285 -1.21 -12.70 30.65
N SER A 286 -2.25 -11.86 30.79
CA SER A 286 -3.18 -11.92 31.90
C SER A 286 -3.87 -13.29 31.98
N PRO A 287 -3.72 -14.06 33.09
CA PRO A 287 -4.38 -15.35 33.23
C PRO A 287 -5.90 -15.27 33.10
N LEU A 288 -6.52 -14.18 33.58
CA LEU A 288 -7.98 -13.97 33.51
C LEU A 288 -8.44 -13.73 32.07
N LYS A 289 -7.74 -12.87 31.32
CA LYS A 289 -8.07 -12.63 29.91
C LYS A 289 -7.81 -13.87 29.06
N LYS A 290 -6.73 -14.62 29.31
CA LYS A 290 -6.44 -15.90 28.64
C LYS A 290 -7.57 -16.91 28.86
N ALA A 291 -8.06 -17.04 30.10
CA ALA A 291 -9.18 -17.93 30.40
C ALA A 291 -10.46 -17.51 29.65
N GLN A 292 -10.73 -16.20 29.51
CA GLN A 292 -11.86 -15.69 28.73
C GLN A 292 -11.69 -15.96 27.23
N LEU A 293 -10.49 -15.72 26.66
CA LEU A 293 -10.21 -16.01 25.25
C LEU A 293 -10.36 -17.50 24.94
N ALA A 294 -9.89 -18.39 25.85
CA ALA A 294 -10.07 -19.82 25.75
C ALA A 294 -11.56 -20.22 25.80
N TYR A 295 -12.34 -19.61 26.70
CA TYR A 295 -13.79 -19.80 26.77
C TYR A 295 -14.49 -19.47 25.44
N TYR A 296 -14.06 -18.39 24.78
CA TYR A 296 -14.56 -17.99 23.45
C TYR A 296 -13.88 -18.73 22.28
N LYS A 297 -13.17 -19.82 22.54
CA LYS A 297 -12.59 -20.75 21.53
C LYS A 297 -11.46 -20.15 20.69
N LEU A 298 -10.75 -19.16 21.21
CA LEU A 298 -9.61 -18.56 20.54
C LEU A 298 -8.28 -19.29 20.81
N GLY A 299 -8.29 -20.35 21.64
CA GLY A 299 -7.11 -21.12 22.04
C GLY A 299 -6.63 -20.77 23.44
N ASN A 300 -5.52 -21.40 23.87
CA ASN A 300 -4.98 -21.27 25.22
C ASN A 300 -3.94 -20.14 25.35
N GLY A 301 -3.53 -19.53 24.22
CA GLY A 301 -2.52 -18.47 24.17
C GLY A 301 -1.12 -18.93 24.59
N PRO A 302 -0.17 -18.00 24.76
CA PRO A 302 -0.36 -16.54 24.90
C PRO A 302 -0.54 -15.78 23.59
N PHE A 303 -0.36 -16.41 22.43
CA PHE A 303 -0.55 -15.79 21.12
C PHE A 303 -1.90 -16.19 20.54
N TYR A 304 -2.60 -15.23 19.95
CA TYR A 304 -3.94 -15.42 19.38
C TYR A 304 -4.00 -14.80 18.00
N VAL A 305 -4.52 -15.54 17.02
CA VAL A 305 -4.65 -15.08 15.64
C VAL A 305 -6.06 -14.57 15.39
N PHE A 306 -6.14 -13.33 14.89
CA PHE A 306 -7.34 -12.75 14.32
C PHE A 306 -7.12 -12.55 12.84
N TYR A 307 -8.13 -12.72 12.00
CA TYR A 307 -7.97 -12.57 10.56
C TYR A 307 -9.24 -12.12 9.87
N THR A 308 -9.07 -11.46 8.73
CA THR A 308 -10.13 -11.12 7.79
C THR A 308 -9.95 -11.99 6.56
N PRO A 309 -10.94 -12.83 6.17
CA PRO A 309 -10.81 -13.82 5.10
C PRO A 309 -10.98 -13.24 3.69
N PHE A 310 -10.80 -11.95 3.51
CA PHE A 310 -10.90 -11.25 2.24
C PHE A 310 -10.13 -9.93 2.29
N HIS A 311 -9.81 -9.40 1.10
CA HIS A 311 -9.40 -8.02 0.87
C HIS A 311 -10.06 -7.55 -0.42
N LEU A 312 -10.64 -6.35 -0.41
CA LEU A 312 -11.50 -5.85 -1.47
C LEU A 312 -11.21 -4.36 -1.76
N PRO A 313 -10.05 -4.05 -2.40
CA PRO A 313 -9.55 -2.68 -2.52
C PRO A 313 -10.57 -1.68 -3.09
N HIS A 314 -11.30 -2.08 -4.11
CA HIS A 314 -12.30 -1.24 -4.75
C HIS A 314 -13.61 -1.16 -3.97
N ILE A 315 -14.03 -2.22 -3.27
CA ILE A 315 -15.31 -2.23 -2.53
C ILE A 315 -15.19 -1.43 -1.23
N GLN A 316 -14.07 -1.54 -0.52
CA GLN A 316 -13.86 -0.87 0.76
C GLN A 316 -13.40 0.61 0.61
N ILE A 317 -13.23 1.10 -0.61
CA ILE A 317 -12.73 2.47 -0.89
C ILE A 317 -13.57 3.57 -0.23
N ALA A 318 -14.89 3.37 -0.12
CA ALA A 318 -15.80 4.32 0.51
C ALA A 318 -15.47 4.53 2.00
N SER A 319 -15.06 3.48 2.71
CA SER A 319 -14.61 3.57 4.10
C SER A 319 -13.36 4.46 4.21
N THR A 320 -12.38 4.25 3.33
CA THR A 320 -11.15 5.06 3.29
C THR A 320 -11.45 6.53 3.05
N ILE A 321 -12.28 6.83 2.04
CA ILE A 321 -12.68 8.20 1.68
C ILE A 321 -13.37 8.87 2.86
N GLY A 322 -14.38 8.22 3.46
CA GLY A 322 -15.13 8.76 4.58
C GLY A 322 -14.23 9.02 5.80
N ARG A 323 -13.31 8.10 6.12
CA ARG A 323 -12.37 8.30 7.23
C ARG A 323 -11.43 9.48 6.97
N ALA A 324 -10.86 9.58 5.79
CA ALA A 324 -9.94 10.64 5.45
C ALA A 324 -10.59 12.02 5.49
N VAL A 325 -11.78 12.18 4.88
CA VAL A 325 -12.43 13.49 4.74
C VAL A 325 -13.20 13.88 6.02
N ILE A 326 -13.98 12.97 6.60
CA ILE A 326 -14.87 13.29 7.73
C ILE A 326 -14.08 13.33 9.04
N HIS A 327 -13.22 12.35 9.26
CA HIS A 327 -12.52 12.19 10.54
C HIS A 327 -11.05 12.62 10.47
N ARG A 328 -10.54 12.98 9.30
CA ARG A 328 -9.11 13.27 9.07
C ARG A 328 -8.21 12.14 9.58
N ASP A 329 -8.68 10.91 9.46
CA ASP A 329 -8.07 9.69 9.97
C ASP A 329 -7.57 8.83 8.80
N ALA A 330 -6.27 8.57 8.74
CA ALA A 330 -5.69 7.67 7.77
C ALA A 330 -5.94 6.21 8.18
N THR A 331 -6.36 5.36 7.24
CA THR A 331 -6.44 3.91 7.48
C THR A 331 -5.05 3.34 7.72
N VAL A 332 -4.15 3.59 6.78
CA VAL A 332 -2.73 3.24 6.87
C VAL A 332 -1.91 4.48 6.51
N ALA A 333 -0.99 4.83 7.36
CA ALA A 333 0.01 5.85 7.09
C ALA A 333 1.35 5.42 7.70
N PRO A 334 2.50 5.71 7.07
CA PRO A 334 3.82 5.26 7.49
C PRO A 334 4.34 6.05 8.72
N LEU A 335 3.66 5.90 9.85
CA LEU A 335 3.91 6.65 11.09
C LEU A 335 5.24 6.29 11.78
N ALA A 336 5.74 5.08 11.53
CA ALA A 336 7.01 4.63 12.09
C ALA A 336 8.23 5.12 11.28
N GLY A 337 8.00 5.72 10.11
CA GLY A 337 9.06 6.06 9.17
C GLY A 337 9.46 4.88 8.29
N PRO A 338 10.63 4.93 7.61
CA PRO A 338 11.08 3.87 6.72
C PRO A 338 11.70 2.71 7.53
N VAL A 339 10.87 1.83 8.06
CA VAL A 339 11.29 0.63 8.83
C VAL A 339 11.82 -0.45 7.91
N CYS A 340 11.13 -0.66 6.78
CA CYS A 340 11.50 -1.62 5.74
C CYS A 340 11.55 -0.94 4.37
N GLU A 341 12.25 -1.59 3.44
CA GLU A 341 12.34 -1.25 2.02
C GLU A 341 12.18 -2.52 1.18
N VAL A 342 11.88 -2.39 -0.12
CA VAL A 342 11.81 -3.53 -1.04
C VAL A 342 13.01 -3.52 -1.96
N VAL A 343 13.92 -4.47 -1.79
CA VAL A 343 15.16 -4.56 -2.56
C VAL A 343 14.98 -5.40 -3.82
N ALA A 344 15.71 -5.04 -4.89
CA ALA A 344 15.72 -5.77 -6.15
C ALA A 344 16.63 -7.01 -6.06
N VAL A 345 16.10 -8.17 -6.43
CA VAL A 345 16.81 -9.45 -6.46
C VAL A 345 16.72 -10.05 -7.88
N ALA A 346 17.81 -10.58 -8.41
CA ALA A 346 17.85 -11.10 -9.76
C ALA A 346 17.03 -12.39 -9.92
N LYS A 347 16.06 -12.43 -10.85
CA LYS A 347 15.26 -13.64 -11.19
C LYS A 347 16.10 -14.72 -11.89
N ARG A 348 17.13 -14.30 -12.58
CA ARG A 348 18.06 -15.14 -13.37
C ARG A 348 19.45 -14.54 -13.32
N SER A 349 20.42 -15.24 -13.83
CA SER A 349 21.73 -14.62 -14.07
C SER A 349 21.59 -13.51 -15.12
N LEU A 350 22.12 -12.34 -14.81
CA LEU A 350 22.10 -11.14 -15.63
C LEU A 350 23.52 -10.78 -16.02
N LYS A 351 23.71 -10.16 -17.19
CA LYS A 351 25.03 -9.79 -17.72
C LYS A 351 25.30 -8.31 -17.60
N ALA A 352 26.57 -7.95 -17.47
CA ALA A 352 27.00 -6.56 -17.60
C ALA A 352 26.46 -5.97 -18.93
N GLY A 353 25.96 -4.74 -18.88
CA GLY A 353 25.31 -4.07 -20.00
C GLY A 353 23.80 -4.38 -20.16
N GLU A 354 23.24 -5.38 -19.47
CA GLU A 354 21.79 -5.57 -19.47
C GLU A 354 21.07 -4.42 -18.77
N ARG A 355 19.91 -4.06 -19.31
CA ARG A 355 19.03 -3.06 -18.73
C ARG A 355 17.96 -3.75 -17.90
N LEU A 356 17.81 -3.34 -16.65
CA LEU A 356 16.75 -3.82 -15.77
C LEU A 356 15.39 -3.30 -16.23
N ASP A 357 14.41 -4.17 -16.19
CA ASP A 357 13.05 -3.91 -16.67
C ASP A 357 12.04 -3.58 -15.54
N GLY A 358 12.52 -3.48 -14.29
CA GLY A 358 11.73 -3.01 -13.15
C GLY A 358 10.69 -4.01 -12.63
N ILE A 359 9.64 -3.46 -11.98
CA ILE A 359 8.60 -4.23 -11.29
C ILE A 359 7.85 -5.16 -12.23
N GLY A 360 7.71 -6.43 -11.82
CA GLY A 360 6.96 -7.44 -12.57
C GLY A 360 7.55 -7.81 -13.92
N GLY A 361 8.83 -7.53 -14.13
CA GLY A 361 9.56 -7.85 -15.35
C GLY A 361 10.22 -9.23 -15.35
N PHE A 362 11.18 -9.39 -16.26
CA PHE A 362 11.97 -10.62 -16.46
C PHE A 362 13.28 -10.63 -15.65
N CYS A 363 13.77 -9.44 -15.24
CA CYS A 363 15.09 -9.30 -14.67
C CYS A 363 15.11 -9.52 -13.16
N THR A 364 14.18 -8.88 -12.45
CA THR A 364 14.20 -8.82 -10.98
C THR A 364 12.85 -9.11 -10.35
N TYR A 365 12.87 -9.52 -9.09
CA TYR A 365 11.75 -9.57 -8.17
C TYR A 365 12.08 -8.79 -6.90
N GLY A 366 11.06 -8.38 -6.14
CA GLY A 366 11.23 -7.60 -4.92
C GLY A 366 11.16 -8.45 -3.66
N LEU A 367 12.09 -8.24 -2.73
CA LEU A 367 12.02 -8.77 -1.37
C LEU A 367 12.03 -7.64 -0.36
N ILE A 368 11.16 -7.72 0.62
CA ILE A 368 11.22 -6.83 1.79
C ILE A 368 12.51 -7.09 2.58
N GLU A 369 13.14 -6.00 3.01
CA GLU A 369 14.29 -6.02 3.91
C GLU A 369 14.15 -4.89 4.92
N ASN A 370 14.70 -5.06 6.11
CA ASN A 370 14.79 -3.97 7.09
C ASN A 370 15.65 -2.84 6.53
N ALA A 371 15.17 -1.61 6.58
CA ALA A 371 15.78 -0.47 5.90
C ALA A 371 17.25 -0.24 6.32
N ALA A 372 17.59 -0.50 7.58
CA ALA A 372 18.97 -0.40 8.06
C ALA A 372 19.91 -1.41 7.38
N ALA A 373 19.45 -2.65 7.18
CA ALA A 373 20.21 -3.70 6.49
C ALA A 373 20.31 -3.41 4.99
N ALA A 374 19.21 -3.04 4.34
CA ALA A 374 19.19 -2.67 2.92
C ALA A 374 20.19 -1.55 2.61
N ARG A 375 20.26 -0.54 3.46
CA ARG A 375 21.19 0.60 3.31
C ARG A 375 22.64 0.22 3.58
N ALA A 376 22.90 -0.65 4.58
CA ALA A 376 24.25 -1.12 4.89
C ALA A 376 24.83 -1.93 3.70
N GLU A 377 24.00 -2.62 2.94
CA GLU A 377 24.37 -3.36 1.73
C GLU A 377 24.32 -2.50 0.47
N ALA A 378 23.97 -1.22 0.55
CA ALA A 378 23.70 -0.36 -0.59
C ALA A 378 22.75 -1.02 -1.62
N ALA A 379 21.75 -1.78 -1.14
CA ALA A 379 20.81 -2.52 -1.98
C ALA A 379 19.95 -1.55 -2.79
N LEU A 380 19.74 -1.87 -4.07
CA LEU A 380 18.90 -1.07 -4.97
C LEU A 380 17.42 -1.34 -4.68
N PRO A 381 16.62 -0.33 -4.31
CA PRO A 381 15.18 -0.49 -4.21
C PRO A 381 14.58 -0.89 -5.57
N ILE A 382 13.67 -1.87 -5.57
CA ILE A 382 13.07 -2.33 -6.83
C ILE A 382 12.30 -1.22 -7.56
N GLY A 383 11.70 -0.29 -6.83
CA GLY A 383 11.02 0.88 -7.41
C GLY A 383 11.94 1.87 -8.13
N LEU A 384 13.27 1.78 -7.92
CA LEU A 384 14.28 2.57 -8.61
C LEU A 384 15.06 1.75 -9.66
N SER A 385 14.74 0.48 -9.87
CA SER A 385 15.54 -0.42 -10.71
C SER A 385 15.26 -0.30 -12.20
N GLU A 386 14.04 0.16 -12.58
CA GLU A 386 13.64 0.20 -13.99
C GLU A 386 14.56 1.09 -14.82
N GLY A 387 15.10 0.50 -15.90
CA GLY A 387 16.00 1.16 -16.85
C GLY A 387 17.46 1.29 -16.40
N CYS A 388 17.83 0.93 -15.14
CA CYS A 388 19.23 0.84 -14.71
C CYS A 388 20.00 -0.14 -15.59
N VAL A 389 21.25 0.21 -15.94
CA VAL A 389 22.15 -0.64 -16.72
C VAL A 389 23.16 -1.28 -15.79
N LEU A 390 23.35 -2.60 -15.91
CA LEU A 390 24.29 -3.35 -15.07
C LEU A 390 25.73 -3.07 -15.46
N ARG A 391 26.59 -2.79 -14.47
CA ARG A 391 28.05 -2.62 -14.63
C ARG A 391 28.82 -3.94 -14.56
N ARG A 392 28.24 -4.96 -13.95
CA ARG A 392 28.82 -6.29 -13.79
C ARG A 392 27.77 -7.38 -13.94
N ASP A 393 28.22 -8.62 -14.08
CA ASP A 393 27.35 -9.79 -14.02
C ASP A 393 26.73 -9.90 -12.62
N ILE A 394 25.46 -10.30 -12.55
CA ILE A 394 24.71 -10.57 -11.33
C ILE A 394 24.22 -12.01 -11.40
N SER A 395 24.46 -12.77 -10.34
CA SER A 395 24.00 -14.15 -10.23
C SER A 395 22.50 -14.20 -9.95
N LYS A 396 21.85 -15.29 -10.35
CA LYS A 396 20.47 -15.56 -9.93
C LYS A 396 20.37 -15.53 -8.39
N ASP A 397 19.31 -14.89 -7.88
CA ASP A 397 19.01 -14.69 -6.45
C ASP A 397 19.99 -13.77 -5.70
N GLU A 398 20.90 -13.11 -6.41
CA GLU A 398 21.76 -12.06 -5.86
C GLU A 398 20.97 -10.75 -5.75
N VAL A 399 21.17 -10.02 -4.63
CA VAL A 399 20.65 -8.67 -4.46
C VAL A 399 21.40 -7.70 -5.37
N VAL A 400 20.66 -6.90 -6.12
CA VAL A 400 21.27 -5.84 -6.93
C VAL A 400 21.61 -4.66 -6.03
N SER A 401 22.87 -4.21 -6.04
CA SER A 401 23.30 -3.02 -5.30
C SER A 401 23.40 -1.79 -6.20
N PHE A 402 23.42 -0.59 -5.61
CA PHE A 402 23.69 0.65 -6.35
C PHE A 402 25.06 0.64 -7.05
N GLU A 403 26.06 -0.04 -6.50
CA GLU A 403 27.38 -0.18 -7.12
C GLU A 403 27.35 -1.02 -8.40
N ALA A 404 26.41 -1.94 -8.50
CA ALA A 404 26.25 -2.84 -9.62
C ALA A 404 25.54 -2.21 -10.82
N VAL A 405 25.00 -1.00 -10.70
CA VAL A 405 24.25 -0.32 -11.77
C VAL A 405 24.81 1.05 -12.10
N GLU A 406 24.57 1.49 -13.33
CA GLU A 406 24.66 2.91 -13.68
C GLU A 406 23.39 3.60 -13.22
N ALA A 407 23.57 4.67 -12.44
CA ALA A 407 22.43 5.43 -11.91
C ALA A 407 21.65 6.10 -13.05
N HIS A 408 20.34 6.17 -12.89
CA HIS A 408 19.49 7.01 -13.73
C HIS A 408 19.70 8.51 -13.47
N ALA A 409 19.19 9.32 -14.41
CA ALA A 409 19.00 10.75 -14.18
C ALA A 409 18.07 10.97 -12.96
N ASP A 410 18.36 12.00 -12.17
CA ASP A 410 17.63 12.39 -10.95
C ASP A 410 16.14 12.65 -11.18
N GLY A 411 15.32 11.61 -11.12
CA GLY A 411 13.86 11.68 -11.09
C GLY A 411 13.33 12.32 -9.80
N VAL A 412 12.06 12.64 -9.77
CA VAL A 412 11.41 13.17 -8.55
C VAL A 412 11.45 12.16 -7.42
N VAL A 413 11.20 10.90 -7.74
CA VAL A 413 11.18 9.82 -6.74
C VAL A 413 12.55 9.56 -6.15
N GLU A 414 13.60 9.60 -6.95
CA GLU A 414 14.97 9.45 -6.47
C GLU A 414 15.39 10.55 -5.51
N LYS A 415 15.02 11.80 -5.81
CA LYS A 415 15.23 12.94 -4.91
C LYS A 415 14.48 12.77 -3.60
N LEU A 416 13.22 12.34 -3.66
CA LEU A 416 12.40 12.09 -2.46
C LEU A 416 12.95 10.91 -1.65
N TRP A 417 13.43 9.87 -2.29
CA TRP A 417 14.06 8.74 -1.61
C TRP A 417 15.36 9.15 -0.90
N ARG A 418 16.19 10.00 -1.52
CA ARG A 418 17.38 10.58 -0.87
C ARG A 418 16.98 11.48 0.31
N GLU A 419 15.99 12.39 0.14
CA GLU A 419 15.44 13.23 1.22
C GLU A 419 14.92 12.37 2.38
N GLN A 420 14.26 11.24 2.09
CA GLN A 420 13.84 10.27 3.09
C GLN A 420 15.02 9.70 3.86
N ASN A 421 16.07 9.29 3.18
CA ASN A 421 17.25 8.70 3.81
C ASN A 421 18.07 9.70 4.63
N GLU A 422 18.15 10.95 4.20
CA GLU A 422 18.75 12.06 4.96
C GLU A 422 17.95 12.34 6.24
N LYS A 423 16.62 12.32 6.17
CA LYS A 423 15.75 12.54 7.32
C LYS A 423 15.81 11.42 8.35
N TRP A 424 15.98 10.18 7.91
CA TRP A 424 16.08 8.99 8.77
C TRP A 424 17.37 8.22 8.45
N PRO A 425 18.54 8.70 8.90
CA PRO A 425 19.79 8.00 8.66
C PRO A 425 19.84 6.65 9.37
N ALA A 426 20.50 5.66 8.77
CA ALA A 426 20.53 4.27 9.23
C ALA A 426 20.97 4.13 10.71
N ALA A 427 21.94 4.92 11.15
CA ALA A 427 22.42 4.93 12.52
C ALA A 427 21.33 5.34 13.56
N ALA A 428 20.44 6.27 13.19
CA ALA A 428 19.36 6.70 14.07
C ALA A 428 18.22 5.64 14.14
N GLN A 429 18.06 4.82 13.13
CA GLN A 429 17.08 3.73 13.11
C GLN A 429 17.52 2.55 13.98
N ALA A 430 18.78 2.18 13.96
CA ALA A 430 19.34 1.17 14.85
C ALA A 430 19.19 1.55 16.34
N SER A 431 19.35 2.85 16.69
CA SER A 431 19.17 3.32 18.05
C SER A 431 17.71 3.42 18.49
N ARG A 432 16.76 3.66 17.58
CA ARG A 432 15.33 3.64 17.87
C ARG A 432 14.81 2.22 18.12
N ALA A 433 15.25 1.26 17.35
CA ALA A 433 14.97 -0.15 17.62
C ALA A 433 15.43 -0.54 19.05
N ALA A 434 16.63 -0.11 19.43
CA ALA A 434 17.17 -0.34 20.79
C ALA A 434 16.42 0.44 21.90
N SER A 435 15.90 1.65 21.63
CA SER A 435 15.21 2.48 22.63
C SER A 435 13.73 2.12 22.83
N VAL A 436 13.06 1.56 21.81
CA VAL A 436 11.73 0.97 21.95
C VAL A 436 11.79 -0.29 22.84
N GLN A 437 12.94 -0.98 22.85
CA GLN A 437 13.23 -2.10 23.73
C GLN A 437 13.40 -1.69 25.20
N ALA A 438 13.80 -0.45 25.48
CA ALA A 438 14.14 0.03 26.84
C ALA A 438 13.00 0.79 27.55
N ALA A 439 11.85 1.01 26.91
CA ALA A 439 10.73 1.70 27.55
C ALA A 439 9.95 0.73 28.46
N PRO A 440 9.99 0.90 29.82
CA PRO A 440 9.16 0.09 30.70
C PRO A 440 7.69 0.37 30.41
N ALA A 441 6.86 -0.68 30.51
CA ALA A 441 5.41 -0.58 30.42
C ALA A 441 4.95 0.51 31.40
N GLY A 442 4.72 1.71 30.87
CA GLY A 442 4.34 2.87 31.66
C GLY A 442 3.03 2.62 32.38
N LYS A 443 3.06 2.73 33.71
CA LYS A 443 1.86 2.84 34.52
C LYS A 443 1.08 4.04 34.02
N ILE A 444 -0.08 3.77 33.44
CA ILE A 444 -1.10 4.79 33.22
C ILE A 444 -1.68 5.08 34.62
N GLN A 445 -1.47 6.28 35.12
CA GLN A 445 -2.24 6.87 36.20
C GLN A 445 -3.59 7.33 35.69
#